data_3ab76c476555bf195a5d339c34978ed6
#
_entry.id   3ab76c476555bf195a5d339c34978ed6
#
_cell.length_a   1.000
_cell.length_b   1.000
_cell.length_c   1.000
_cell.angle_alpha   90.00
_cell.angle_beta   90.00
_cell.angle_gamma   90.00
#
_symmetry.space_group_name_H-M   'P 1'
#
loop_
_entity.id
_entity.type
_entity.pdbx_description
1 polymer ?
#
loop_
_entity_poly.entity_id
_entity_poly.type
_entity_poly.pdbx_seq_one_letter_code
_entity_poly.pdbx_strand_id
1 'polypeptide(L)'
;MTQATHHAPRQDEDILAPLIFFYGIGSTRPRVTFVEPDALADQERHLLVHDRDMTPHLREFHASEIDLDVAARARIGNYLVRASVLHRRSDGKPIEFGAIGIHLDLLPEEAQQLVLEGLVPFGAILEKYQVPHSSHPRGYFRIAVDTRLAELLGATTGQILFGRCNELRHGSGRVLADVVEVLPRGA
;
A
#
# COMPACT_ATOMS: atom_id res chain seq x y z
N MET A 1 -12.96 -27.61 -33.54
CA MET A 1 -12.43 -26.25 -33.40
C MET A 1 -12.57 -25.87 -31.92
N THR A 2 -11.53 -26.13 -31.14
CA THR A 2 -11.54 -25.92 -29.69
C THR A 2 -10.96 -24.53 -29.43
N GLN A 3 -11.79 -23.62 -28.96
CA GLN A 3 -11.33 -22.30 -28.53
C GLN A 3 -10.53 -22.48 -27.24
N ALA A 4 -9.22 -22.20 -27.31
CA ALA A 4 -8.37 -22.07 -26.15
C ALA A 4 -8.80 -20.83 -25.35
N THR A 5 -9.37 -21.04 -24.18
CA THR A 5 -9.59 -20.01 -23.18
C THR A 5 -8.23 -19.46 -22.77
N HIS A 6 -7.91 -18.25 -23.21
CA HIS A 6 -6.82 -17.45 -22.67
C HIS A 6 -7.12 -17.13 -21.19
N HIS A 7 -6.59 -17.95 -20.33
CA HIS A 7 -6.48 -17.59 -18.92
C HIS A 7 -5.35 -16.55 -18.81
N ALA A 8 -5.68 -15.37 -18.35
CA ALA A 8 -4.72 -14.28 -18.16
C ALA A 8 -3.99 -14.47 -16.82
N PRO A 9 -2.72 -14.97 -16.81
CA PRO A 9 -2.00 -15.22 -15.56
C PRO A 9 -1.24 -14.00 -15.00
N ARG A 10 -1.60 -12.78 -15.38
CA ARG A 10 -0.83 -11.56 -15.07
C ARG A 10 -1.49 -10.58 -14.09
N GLN A 11 -2.72 -10.79 -13.65
CA GLN A 11 -3.39 -9.82 -12.77
C GLN A 11 -2.80 -9.76 -11.36
N ASP A 12 -2.39 -10.89 -10.79
CA ASP A 12 -1.89 -10.93 -9.40
C ASP A 12 -0.48 -10.34 -9.24
N GLU A 13 0.39 -10.50 -10.25
CA GLU A 13 1.73 -9.92 -10.22
C GLU A 13 1.71 -8.41 -10.47
N ASP A 14 0.83 -7.93 -11.32
CA ASP A 14 0.71 -6.50 -11.64
C ASP A 14 0.24 -5.69 -10.42
N ILE A 15 -0.74 -6.20 -9.66
CA ILE A 15 -1.24 -5.50 -8.47
C ILE A 15 -0.28 -5.57 -7.26
N LEU A 16 0.67 -6.49 -7.28
CA LEU A 16 1.75 -6.61 -6.28
C LEU A 16 3.04 -5.90 -6.70
N ALA A 17 3.08 -5.26 -7.86
CA ALA A 17 4.31 -4.67 -8.41
C ALA A 17 5.07 -3.77 -7.42
N PRO A 18 4.45 -2.87 -6.62
CA PRO A 18 5.18 -2.07 -5.65
C PRO A 18 5.86 -2.91 -4.55
N LEU A 19 5.22 -3.99 -4.10
CA LEU A 19 5.80 -4.91 -3.14
C LEU A 19 6.95 -5.71 -3.75
N ILE A 20 6.80 -6.17 -4.99
CA ILE A 20 7.84 -6.86 -5.75
C ILE A 20 9.07 -5.96 -5.88
N PHE A 21 8.88 -4.69 -6.17
CA PHE A 21 9.95 -3.70 -6.22
C PHE A 21 10.71 -3.61 -4.90
N PHE A 22 10.01 -3.55 -3.77
CA PHE A 22 10.62 -3.47 -2.44
C PHE A 22 11.56 -4.65 -2.14
N TYR A 23 11.18 -5.86 -2.57
CA TYR A 23 12.03 -7.05 -2.41
C TYR A 23 13.15 -7.13 -3.45
N GLY A 24 13.01 -6.48 -4.58
CA GLY A 24 13.92 -6.58 -5.71
C GLY A 24 13.54 -7.72 -6.67
N ILE A 25 13.73 -7.47 -7.96
CA ILE A 25 13.45 -8.46 -9.02
C ILE A 25 14.37 -9.66 -8.84
N GLY A 26 13.79 -10.86 -8.79
CA GLY A 26 14.55 -12.12 -8.62
C GLY A 26 14.93 -12.46 -7.17
N SER A 27 14.63 -11.61 -6.20
CA SER A 27 14.83 -11.89 -4.78
C SER A 27 13.75 -12.79 -4.20
N THR A 28 14.09 -13.56 -3.16
CA THR A 28 13.09 -14.29 -2.37
C THR A 28 12.20 -13.30 -1.65
N ARG A 29 10.89 -13.47 -1.80
CA ARG A 29 9.87 -12.64 -1.15
C ARG A 29 8.88 -13.51 -0.37
N PRO A 30 8.19 -12.96 0.62
CA PRO A 30 7.14 -13.65 1.34
C PRO A 30 6.05 -14.14 0.38
N ARG A 31 5.51 -15.31 0.68
CA ARG A 31 4.36 -15.84 -0.07
C ARG A 31 3.11 -15.04 0.25
N VAL A 32 2.53 -14.43 -0.77
CA VAL A 32 1.23 -13.79 -0.73
C VAL A 32 0.17 -14.79 -1.16
N THR A 33 -0.96 -14.84 -0.45
CA THR A 33 -2.13 -15.66 -0.80
C THR A 33 -3.36 -14.76 -0.74
N PHE A 34 -4.02 -14.56 -1.87
CA PHE A 34 -5.27 -13.80 -1.94
C PHE A 34 -6.38 -14.51 -1.17
N VAL A 35 -7.22 -13.73 -0.53
CA VAL A 35 -8.33 -14.19 0.30
C VAL A 35 -9.56 -13.32 0.05
N GLU A 36 -10.74 -13.89 0.31
CA GLU A 36 -11.98 -13.12 0.31
C GLU A 36 -12.07 -12.24 1.56
N PRO A 37 -12.79 -11.10 1.50
CA PRO A 37 -12.97 -10.18 2.64
C PRO A 37 -13.46 -10.87 3.91
N ASP A 38 -14.29 -11.91 3.78
CA ASP A 38 -14.85 -12.66 4.91
C ASP A 38 -13.82 -13.53 5.66
N ALA A 39 -12.67 -13.78 5.05
CA ALA A 39 -11.56 -14.49 5.69
C ALA A 39 -10.70 -13.57 6.59
N LEU A 40 -10.94 -12.25 6.58
CA LEU A 40 -10.27 -11.30 7.46
C LEU A 40 -10.94 -11.30 8.84
N ALA A 41 -10.15 -11.16 9.90
CA ALA A 41 -10.70 -10.92 11.24
C ALA A 41 -11.36 -9.54 11.32
N ASP A 42 -12.19 -9.29 12.32
CA ASP A 42 -13.05 -8.10 12.36
C ASP A 42 -12.27 -6.78 12.29
N GLN A 43 -11.15 -6.69 12.98
CA GLN A 43 -10.31 -5.50 12.98
C GLN A 43 -9.65 -5.27 11.60
N GLU A 44 -9.03 -6.30 11.05
CA GLU A 44 -8.41 -6.23 9.72
C GLU A 44 -9.46 -5.95 8.63
N ARG A 45 -10.66 -6.53 8.75
CA ARG A 45 -11.78 -6.24 7.86
C ARG A 45 -12.19 -4.78 7.94
N HIS A 46 -12.34 -4.23 9.15
CA HIS A 46 -12.66 -2.82 9.35
C HIS A 46 -11.61 -1.89 8.73
N LEU A 47 -10.32 -2.23 8.89
CA LEU A 47 -9.21 -1.38 8.42
C LEU A 47 -8.87 -1.55 6.93
N LEU A 48 -9.22 -2.69 6.30
CA LEU A 48 -8.83 -2.98 4.92
C LEU A 48 -10.01 -2.92 3.93
N VAL A 49 -11.22 -3.29 4.37
CA VAL A 49 -12.38 -3.44 3.47
C VAL A 49 -13.17 -2.14 3.41
N HIS A 50 -12.65 -1.19 2.65
CA HIS A 50 -13.30 0.10 2.37
C HIS A 50 -12.72 0.71 1.09
N ASP A 51 -13.38 1.72 0.55
CA ASP A 51 -13.00 2.49 -0.64
C ASP A 51 -12.42 3.88 -0.32
N ARG A 52 -12.00 4.09 0.93
CA ARG A 52 -11.35 5.31 1.40
C ARG A 52 -9.83 5.21 1.30
N ASP A 53 -9.16 6.37 1.35
CA ASP A 53 -7.71 6.42 1.53
C ASP A 53 -7.31 5.89 2.91
N MET A 54 -6.22 5.12 2.96
CA MET A 54 -5.77 4.47 4.20
C MET A 54 -5.32 5.49 5.25
N THR A 55 -4.53 6.49 4.90
CA THR A 55 -3.98 7.44 5.88
C THR A 55 -5.04 8.15 6.71
N PRO A 56 -6.07 8.80 6.12
CA PRO A 56 -7.14 9.40 6.93
C PRO A 56 -7.95 8.36 7.71
N HIS A 57 -8.14 7.15 7.17
CA HIS A 57 -8.84 6.07 7.86
C HIS A 57 -8.08 5.58 9.10
N LEU A 58 -6.77 5.38 8.99
CA LEU A 58 -5.91 5.03 10.13
C LEU A 58 -5.83 6.16 11.17
N ARG A 59 -5.75 7.41 10.73
CA ARG A 59 -5.77 8.58 11.64
C ARG A 59 -7.04 8.63 12.49
N GLU A 60 -8.18 8.37 11.85
CA GLU A 60 -9.48 8.30 12.55
C GLU A 60 -9.54 7.13 13.52
N PHE A 61 -9.16 5.92 13.07
CA PHE A 61 -9.19 4.71 13.88
C PHE A 61 -8.30 4.79 15.12
N HIS A 62 -7.09 5.33 14.97
CA HIS A 62 -6.11 5.46 16.06
C HIS A 62 -6.27 6.74 16.89
N ALA A 63 -7.16 7.66 16.49
CA ALA A 63 -7.29 8.99 17.07
C ALA A 63 -5.91 9.69 17.25
N SER A 64 -5.02 9.56 16.26
CA SER A 64 -3.63 10.04 16.30
C SER A 64 -3.18 10.50 14.92
N GLU A 65 -2.33 11.53 14.90
CA GLU A 65 -1.56 11.85 13.70
C GLU A 65 -0.61 10.72 13.34
N ILE A 66 -0.23 10.68 12.06
CA ILE A 66 0.56 9.60 11.47
C ILE A 66 1.84 10.17 10.89
N ASP A 67 2.96 9.58 11.28
CA ASP A 67 4.28 9.85 10.75
C ASP A 67 4.66 8.80 9.69
N LEU A 68 5.55 9.16 8.78
CA LEU A 68 6.01 8.32 7.68
C LEU A 68 7.52 8.12 7.75
N ASP A 69 7.95 6.86 7.72
CA ASP A 69 9.34 6.47 7.51
C ASP A 69 9.51 5.75 6.18
N VAL A 70 10.41 6.25 5.33
CA VAL A 70 10.69 5.66 4.02
C VAL A 70 11.76 4.58 4.16
N ALA A 71 11.41 3.32 3.89
CA ALA A 71 12.30 2.18 3.92
C ALA A 71 13.08 1.99 2.60
N ALA A 72 12.46 2.32 1.46
CA ALA A 72 13.09 2.24 0.14
C ALA A 72 12.36 3.15 -0.85
N ARG A 73 13.09 3.69 -1.83
CA ARG A 73 12.49 4.43 -2.94
C ARG A 73 13.35 4.37 -4.20
N ALA A 74 12.71 4.44 -5.35
CA ALA A 74 13.36 4.70 -6.64
C ALA A 74 12.43 5.52 -7.54
N ARG A 75 13.02 6.24 -8.48
CA ARG A 75 12.28 7.05 -9.45
C ARG A 75 12.76 6.75 -10.86
N ILE A 76 11.81 6.61 -11.78
CA ILE A 76 12.07 6.45 -13.23
C ILE A 76 11.18 7.46 -13.95
N GLY A 77 11.78 8.56 -14.41
CA GLY A 77 11.02 9.65 -15.03
C GLY A 77 9.95 10.22 -14.07
N ASN A 78 8.70 10.14 -14.45
CA ASN A 78 7.55 10.60 -13.65
C ASN A 78 6.92 9.52 -12.78
N TYR A 79 7.54 8.35 -12.64
CA TYR A 79 7.06 7.28 -11.80
C TYR A 79 7.98 7.10 -10.60
N LEU A 80 7.42 7.22 -9.41
CA LEU A 80 8.10 6.99 -8.13
C LEU A 80 7.58 5.70 -7.51
N VAL A 81 8.47 4.78 -7.16
CA VAL A 81 8.12 3.65 -6.29
C VAL A 81 8.74 3.88 -4.92
N ARG A 82 7.95 3.67 -3.88
CA ARG A 82 8.35 3.87 -2.49
C ARG A 82 7.78 2.77 -1.61
N ALA A 83 8.59 2.24 -0.69
CA ALA A 83 8.14 1.44 0.43
C ALA A 83 8.35 2.24 1.72
N SER A 84 7.37 2.23 2.60
CA SER A 84 7.35 3.05 3.82
C SER A 84 6.59 2.36 4.93
N VAL A 85 6.84 2.79 6.16
CA VAL A 85 6.07 2.41 7.34
C VAL A 85 5.36 3.65 7.87
N LEU A 86 4.08 3.52 8.14
CA LEU A 86 3.30 4.51 8.86
C LEU A 86 3.36 4.21 10.35
N HIS A 87 3.64 5.23 11.14
CA HIS A 87 3.71 5.15 12.59
C HIS A 87 2.65 6.02 13.24
N ARG A 88 2.04 5.52 14.28
CA ARG A 88 1.18 6.31 15.14
C ARG A 88 2.03 7.29 15.94
N ARG A 89 1.81 8.60 15.73
CA ARG A 89 2.65 9.64 16.36
C ARG A 89 2.62 9.61 17.89
N SER A 90 1.50 9.21 18.49
CA SER A 90 1.31 9.24 19.94
C SER A 90 2.27 8.31 20.71
N ASP A 91 2.73 7.22 20.10
CA ASP A 91 3.60 6.22 20.74
C ASP A 91 4.67 5.62 19.83
N GLY A 92 4.75 6.08 18.58
CA GLY A 92 5.73 5.64 17.59
C GLY A 92 5.53 4.20 17.08
N LYS A 93 4.40 3.55 17.37
CA LYS A 93 4.15 2.18 16.91
C LYS A 93 3.90 2.13 15.41
N PRO A 94 4.48 1.14 14.69
CA PRO A 94 4.13 0.90 13.31
C PRO A 94 2.68 0.42 13.22
N ILE A 95 1.93 1.00 12.30
CA ILE A 95 0.51 0.68 12.07
C ILE A 95 0.22 0.22 10.66
N GLU A 96 1.15 0.43 9.72
CA GLU A 96 1.03 -0.03 8.34
C GLU A 96 2.42 -0.08 7.68
N PHE A 97 2.66 -1.12 6.88
CA PHE A 97 3.66 -1.09 5.82
C PHE A 97 2.96 -0.85 4.50
N GLY A 98 3.40 0.16 3.76
CA GLY A 98 2.88 0.52 2.44
C GLY A 98 3.97 0.46 1.38
N ALA A 99 3.74 -0.27 0.28
CA ALA A 99 4.51 -0.17 -0.94
C ALA A 99 3.63 0.48 -2.03
N ILE A 100 4.10 1.58 -2.61
CA ILE A 100 3.30 2.41 -3.51
C ILE A 100 4.09 2.81 -4.75
N GLY A 101 3.46 2.71 -5.91
CA GLY A 101 3.92 3.29 -7.18
C GLY A 101 3.08 4.49 -7.54
N ILE A 102 3.66 5.66 -7.76
CA ILE A 102 2.98 6.95 -7.93
C ILE A 102 3.34 7.56 -9.28
N HIS A 103 2.34 7.96 -10.05
CA HIS A 103 2.47 8.75 -11.26
C HIS A 103 2.51 10.25 -10.91
N LEU A 104 3.71 10.82 -10.82
CA LEU A 104 3.94 12.19 -10.38
C LEU A 104 3.31 13.24 -11.31
N ASP A 105 3.25 12.96 -12.62
CA ASP A 105 2.66 13.85 -13.62
C ASP A 105 1.15 14.10 -13.47
N LEU A 106 0.49 13.34 -12.58
CA LEU A 106 -0.92 13.53 -12.23
C LEU A 106 -1.13 14.40 -10.98
N LEU A 107 -0.05 14.85 -10.35
CA LEU A 107 -0.09 15.67 -9.14
C LEU A 107 0.26 17.13 -9.46
N PRO A 108 -0.31 18.10 -8.72
CA PRO A 108 0.21 19.47 -8.70
C PRO A 108 1.69 19.50 -8.30
N GLU A 109 2.44 20.50 -8.79
CA GLU A 109 3.89 20.58 -8.59
C GLU A 109 4.29 20.57 -7.10
N GLU A 110 3.56 21.31 -6.27
CA GLU A 110 3.80 21.36 -4.81
C GLU A 110 3.54 20.00 -4.14
N ALA A 111 2.54 19.24 -4.61
CA ALA A 111 2.28 17.89 -4.15
C ALA A 111 3.40 16.93 -4.56
N GLN A 112 3.93 17.07 -5.81
CA GLN A 112 5.08 16.28 -6.26
C GLN A 112 6.29 16.49 -5.34
N GLN A 113 6.58 17.74 -4.93
CA GLN A 113 7.69 18.04 -4.03
C GLN A 113 7.56 17.31 -2.70
N LEU A 114 6.38 17.35 -2.07
CA LEU A 114 6.15 16.62 -0.80
C LEU A 114 6.27 15.10 -0.96
N VAL A 115 5.81 14.56 -2.09
CA VAL A 115 6.00 13.13 -2.40
C VAL A 115 7.48 12.78 -2.50
N LEU A 116 8.28 13.62 -3.17
CA LEU A 116 9.72 13.44 -3.35
C LEU A 116 10.50 13.63 -2.05
N GLU A 117 10.08 14.51 -1.17
CA GLU A 117 10.66 14.68 0.17
C GLU A 117 10.47 13.43 1.02
N GLY A 118 9.31 12.77 0.91
CA GLY A 118 9.02 11.52 1.60
C GLY A 118 8.81 11.67 3.11
N LEU A 119 8.36 12.84 3.56
CA LEU A 119 8.09 13.14 4.96
C LEU A 119 6.61 13.09 5.32
N VAL A 120 5.74 13.11 4.32
CA VAL A 120 4.27 13.17 4.49
C VAL A 120 3.63 11.94 3.84
N PRO A 121 2.70 11.26 4.53
CA PRO A 121 1.92 10.17 3.95
C PRO A 121 1.17 10.61 2.68
N PHE A 122 1.08 9.72 1.67
CA PHE A 122 0.51 10.07 0.37
C PHE A 122 -0.96 10.49 0.46
N GLY A 123 -1.77 9.77 1.24
CA GLY A 123 -3.17 10.15 1.44
C GLY A 123 -3.34 11.54 2.07
N ALA A 124 -2.43 11.95 2.98
CA ALA A 124 -2.45 13.30 3.54
C ALA A 124 -2.06 14.38 2.50
N ILE A 125 -1.20 14.05 1.55
CA ILE A 125 -0.87 14.95 0.41
C ILE A 125 -2.08 15.11 -0.50
N LEU A 126 -2.77 14.00 -0.84
CA LEU A 126 -3.97 14.03 -1.67
C LEU A 126 -5.08 14.87 -1.03
N GLU A 127 -5.30 14.71 0.28
CA GLU A 127 -6.25 15.50 1.06
C GLU A 127 -5.89 16.99 1.05
N LYS A 128 -4.64 17.32 1.38
CA LYS A 128 -4.14 18.71 1.44
C LYS A 128 -4.31 19.48 0.14
N TYR A 129 -4.00 18.83 -0.98
CA TYR A 129 -4.06 19.46 -2.30
C TYR A 129 -5.37 19.18 -3.04
N GLN A 130 -6.33 18.54 -2.39
CA GLN A 130 -7.63 18.20 -2.96
C GLN A 130 -7.51 17.54 -4.35
N VAL A 131 -6.55 16.61 -4.49
CA VAL A 131 -6.32 15.90 -5.75
C VAL A 131 -7.54 15.03 -6.05
N PRO A 132 -8.26 15.25 -7.16
CA PRO A 132 -9.46 14.48 -7.47
C PRO A 132 -9.07 13.04 -7.80
N HIS A 133 -9.50 12.10 -6.99
CA HIS A 133 -9.21 10.68 -7.19
C HIS A 133 -10.31 9.80 -6.57
N SER A 134 -10.26 8.52 -6.89
CA SER A 134 -11.08 7.46 -6.30
C SER A 134 -10.23 6.24 -5.96
N SER A 135 -10.59 5.55 -4.89
CA SER A 135 -9.91 4.37 -4.37
C SER A 135 -10.64 3.11 -4.83
N HIS A 136 -9.92 2.14 -5.38
CA HIS A 136 -10.45 0.91 -5.94
C HIS A 136 -9.69 -0.30 -5.37
N PRO A 137 -10.17 -0.92 -4.28
CA PRO A 137 -9.59 -2.16 -3.77
C PRO A 137 -9.57 -3.24 -4.84
N ARG A 138 -8.40 -3.85 -5.08
CA ARG A 138 -8.17 -4.84 -6.13
C ARG A 138 -8.10 -6.27 -5.59
N GLY A 139 -7.86 -6.42 -4.29
CA GLY A 139 -7.82 -7.71 -3.62
C GLY A 139 -7.29 -7.61 -2.21
N TYR A 140 -7.63 -8.62 -1.41
CA TYR A 140 -7.16 -8.79 -0.05
C TYR A 140 -6.29 -10.04 0.02
N PHE A 141 -5.30 -10.03 0.90
CA PHE A 141 -4.35 -11.13 0.98
C PHE A 141 -3.85 -11.35 2.40
N ARG A 142 -3.31 -12.54 2.61
CA ARG A 142 -2.46 -12.87 3.75
C ARG A 142 -1.02 -13.04 3.30
N ILE A 143 -0.09 -12.66 4.16
CA ILE A 143 1.36 -12.73 3.91
C ILE A 143 2.05 -13.33 5.13
N ALA A 144 2.94 -14.30 4.92
CA ALA A 144 3.83 -14.81 5.96
C ALA A 144 5.00 -13.85 6.12
N VAL A 145 5.12 -13.22 7.29
CA VAL A 145 6.14 -12.20 7.59
C VAL A 145 7.53 -12.84 7.51
N ASP A 146 8.39 -12.27 6.70
CA ASP A 146 9.83 -12.56 6.70
C ASP A 146 10.58 -11.64 7.68
N THR A 147 11.88 -11.81 7.79
CA THR A 147 12.72 -11.00 8.70
C THR A 147 12.63 -9.52 8.38
N ARG A 148 12.56 -9.14 7.10
CA ARG A 148 12.54 -7.72 6.68
C ARG A 148 11.24 -7.02 7.06
N LEU A 149 10.09 -7.64 6.83
CA LEU A 149 8.80 -7.10 7.28
C LEU A 149 8.66 -7.17 8.81
N ALA A 150 9.23 -8.20 9.45
CA ALA A 150 9.22 -8.32 10.90
C ALA A 150 9.93 -7.12 11.57
N GLU A 151 11.10 -6.74 11.08
CA GLU A 151 11.86 -5.58 11.57
C GLU A 151 11.08 -4.27 11.38
N LEU A 152 10.46 -4.08 10.21
CA LEU A 152 9.71 -2.86 9.88
C LEU A 152 8.41 -2.71 10.69
N LEU A 153 7.71 -3.81 10.95
CA LEU A 153 6.38 -3.79 11.58
C LEU A 153 6.38 -4.18 13.06
N GLY A 154 7.55 -4.48 13.64
CA GLY A 154 7.63 -5.00 14.99
C GLY A 154 6.92 -6.35 15.16
N ALA A 155 6.86 -7.15 14.09
CA ALA A 155 6.18 -8.44 14.04
C ALA A 155 7.17 -9.59 14.24
N THR A 156 6.66 -10.83 14.36
CA THR A 156 7.49 -12.03 14.45
C THR A 156 7.59 -12.69 13.08
N THR A 157 8.79 -13.11 12.68
CA THR A 157 9.01 -13.90 11.45
C THR A 157 8.13 -15.15 11.46
N GLY A 158 7.45 -15.40 10.33
CA GLY A 158 6.47 -16.49 10.18
C GLY A 158 5.05 -16.14 10.63
N GLN A 159 4.84 -15.02 11.30
CA GLN A 159 3.51 -14.51 11.62
C GLN A 159 2.72 -14.24 10.35
N ILE A 160 1.43 -14.54 10.36
CA ILE A 160 0.53 -14.21 9.26
C ILE A 160 -0.06 -12.83 9.51
N LEU A 161 0.16 -11.91 8.57
CA LEU A 161 -0.47 -10.61 8.52
C LEU A 161 -1.42 -10.52 7.33
N PHE A 162 -2.27 -9.53 7.34
CA PHE A 162 -3.22 -9.27 6.27
C PHE A 162 -2.94 -7.92 5.61
N GLY A 163 -3.31 -7.82 4.34
CA GLY A 163 -3.15 -6.62 3.56
C GLY A 163 -4.16 -6.51 2.43
N ARG A 164 -4.10 -5.39 1.74
CA ARG A 164 -4.85 -5.17 0.50
C ARG A 164 -3.96 -4.63 -0.61
N CYS A 165 -4.37 -4.91 -1.83
CA CYS A 165 -3.92 -4.18 -3.02
C CYS A 165 -5.00 -3.16 -3.38
N ASN A 166 -4.60 -1.93 -3.66
CA ASN A 166 -5.51 -0.83 -3.97
C ASN A 166 -4.98 -0.04 -5.17
N GLU A 167 -5.87 0.42 -6.01
CA GLU A 167 -5.57 1.29 -7.15
C GLU A 167 -6.24 2.63 -6.91
N LEU A 168 -5.47 3.71 -6.92
CA LEU A 168 -6.01 5.07 -6.89
C LEU A 168 -6.12 5.58 -8.32
N ARG A 169 -7.30 6.02 -8.73
CA ARG A 169 -7.54 6.61 -10.06
C ARG A 169 -7.74 8.11 -9.93
N HIS A 170 -6.96 8.86 -10.68
CA HIS A 170 -7.14 10.30 -10.83
C HIS A 170 -8.48 10.62 -11.51
N GLY A 171 -9.03 11.81 -11.26
CA GLY A 171 -10.27 12.28 -11.89
C GLY A 171 -10.29 12.28 -13.42
N SER A 172 -9.12 12.21 -14.07
CA SER A 172 -8.98 12.00 -15.52
C SER A 172 -9.18 10.54 -15.96
N GLY A 173 -9.39 9.60 -15.04
CA GLY A 173 -9.50 8.16 -15.30
C GLY A 173 -8.16 7.41 -15.37
N ARG A 174 -7.01 8.12 -15.35
CA ARG A 174 -5.68 7.49 -15.32
C ARG A 174 -5.36 6.93 -13.94
N VAL A 175 -4.55 5.87 -13.89
CA VAL A 175 -4.01 5.36 -12.62
C VAL A 175 -3.08 6.41 -12.02
N LEU A 176 -3.40 6.86 -10.81
CA LEU A 176 -2.60 7.79 -10.02
C LEU A 176 -1.55 7.03 -9.20
N ALA A 177 -1.97 5.96 -8.58
CA ALA A 177 -1.07 5.12 -7.79
C ALA A 177 -1.57 3.68 -7.67
N ASP A 178 -0.63 2.74 -7.60
CA ASP A 178 -0.84 1.36 -7.17
C ASP A 178 -0.26 1.18 -5.78
N VAL A 179 -1.03 0.59 -4.87
CA VAL A 179 -0.68 0.50 -3.45
C VAL A 179 -0.83 -0.93 -2.95
N VAL A 180 0.15 -1.40 -2.21
CA VAL A 180 0.09 -2.63 -1.43
C VAL A 180 0.27 -2.27 0.04
N GLU A 181 -0.72 -2.56 0.85
CA GLU A 181 -0.79 -2.20 2.26
C GLU A 181 -0.81 -3.47 3.11
N VAL A 182 0.01 -3.52 4.17
CA VAL A 182 0.08 -4.64 5.12
C VAL A 182 -0.05 -4.09 6.53
N LEU A 183 -1.00 -4.62 7.29
CA LEU A 183 -1.23 -4.21 8.69
C LEU A 183 -0.49 -5.12 9.67
N PRO A 184 0.19 -4.58 10.69
CA PRO A 184 0.64 -5.36 11.83
C PRO A 184 -0.57 -5.87 12.65
N ARG A 185 -0.38 -6.91 13.47
CA ARG A 185 -1.43 -7.37 14.36
C ARG A 185 -1.72 -6.35 15.45
N GLY A 186 -2.99 -6.06 15.66
CA GLY A 186 -3.41 -5.09 16.67
C GLY A 186 -3.03 -3.65 16.31
N ALA A 187 -2.96 -3.39 14.99
CA ALA A 187 -2.78 -2.04 14.46
C ALA A 187 -3.86 -1.07 14.95
#